data_c3792f18e1f456727a69e2196db540b6
#
_entry.id   c3792f18e1f456727a69e2196db540b6
#
_cell.length_a   1.000
_cell.length_b   1.000
_cell.length_c   1.000
_cell.angle_alpha   90.00
_cell.angle_beta   90.00
_cell.angle_gamma   90.00
#
_symmetry.space_group_name_H-M   'P 1'
#
loop_
_entity.id
_entity.type
_entity.pdbx_description
1 polymer ?
#
loop_
_entity_poly.entity_id
_entity_poly.type
_entity_poly.pdbx_seq_one_letter_code
_entity_poly.pdbx_strand_id
1 'polypeptide(L)'
;MKQKFQVIKALQNTPLFIFGDHASRYIPEKYDNLGLQDEDLCRHIAWDIGTEVIVRELCKIFKCSGQIASVSRLLIDLNRALSSPGLIPIKSDGTTIKRNIDLSELERKERIDNFYKPYHAGINDSLDKLENPFVISIHSFTKKLRLGCFRTVDMGLLVKHDAPSAKRFQNQLSLYGAHLN
;
A
#
# COMPACT_ATOMS: atom_id res chain seq x y z
N MET A 1 -15.37 -14.75 5.25
CA MET A 1 -14.51 -13.99 4.31
C MET A 1 -13.66 -13.01 5.11
N LYS A 2 -12.33 -12.95 4.89
CA LYS A 2 -11.51 -11.87 5.46
C LYS A 2 -12.03 -10.52 4.97
N GLN A 3 -12.01 -9.51 5.84
CA GLN A 3 -12.36 -8.15 5.47
C GLN A 3 -11.48 -7.67 4.31
N LYS A 4 -12.06 -6.90 3.38
CA LYS A 4 -11.36 -6.39 2.19
C LYS A 4 -10.25 -5.39 2.55
N PHE A 5 -10.38 -4.74 3.69
CA PHE A 5 -9.40 -3.85 4.34
C PHE A 5 -9.71 -3.80 5.84
N GLN A 6 -8.79 -3.26 6.62
CA GLN A 6 -8.95 -3.07 8.06
C GLN A 6 -8.89 -1.58 8.39
N VAL A 7 -9.88 -1.11 9.14
CA VAL A 7 -9.91 0.26 9.67
C VAL A 7 -9.33 0.27 11.07
N ILE A 8 -8.41 1.19 11.32
CA ILE A 8 -7.86 1.49 12.65
C ILE A 8 -8.59 2.73 13.14
N LYS A 9 -9.31 2.60 14.25
CA LYS A 9 -10.06 3.71 14.84
C LYS A 9 -9.12 4.63 15.61
N ALA A 10 -9.29 5.93 15.43
CA ALA A 10 -8.60 6.92 16.25
C ALA A 10 -8.98 6.81 17.73
N LEU A 11 -8.01 7.02 18.61
CA LEU A 11 -8.22 7.12 20.06
C LEU A 11 -8.45 8.57 20.51
N GLN A 12 -8.13 9.54 19.66
CA GLN A 12 -8.32 10.97 19.89
C GLN A 12 -8.76 11.65 18.60
N ASN A 13 -9.37 12.83 18.72
CA ASN A 13 -9.68 13.66 17.55
C ASN A 13 -8.38 14.32 17.05
N THR A 14 -7.82 13.75 15.98
CA THR A 14 -6.60 14.25 15.31
C THR A 14 -6.84 14.24 13.80
N PRO A 15 -6.40 15.27 13.08
CA PRO A 15 -6.57 15.34 11.61
C PRO A 15 -5.63 14.40 10.85
N LEU A 16 -4.81 13.59 11.53
CA LEU A 16 -3.89 12.67 10.89
C LEU A 16 -4.60 11.38 10.48
N PHE A 17 -4.39 10.95 9.24
CA PHE A 17 -4.81 9.67 8.70
C PHE A 17 -3.64 8.94 8.07
N ILE A 18 -3.38 7.70 8.49
CA ILE A 18 -2.25 6.89 8.01
C ILE A 18 -2.78 5.60 7.37
N PHE A 19 -2.29 5.27 6.18
CA PHE A 19 -2.74 4.05 5.51
C PHE A 19 -1.60 3.30 4.81
N GLY A 20 -1.85 2.02 4.48
CA GLY A 20 -0.92 1.16 3.77
C GLY A 20 -1.63 0.34 2.69
N ASP A 21 -1.39 0.71 1.43
CA ASP A 21 -2.01 0.08 0.26
C ASP A 21 -1.51 -1.35 0.02
N HIS A 22 -0.28 -1.64 0.42
CA HIS A 22 0.41 -2.89 0.14
C HIS A 22 0.78 -3.68 1.41
N ALA A 23 -0.03 -3.54 2.45
CA ALA A 23 0.28 -4.09 3.78
C ALA A 23 0.07 -5.61 3.88
N SER A 24 -0.49 -6.27 2.88
CA SER A 24 -0.85 -7.69 2.93
C SER A 24 -0.37 -8.47 1.72
N ARG A 25 0.06 -9.71 1.94
CA ARG A 25 0.36 -10.69 0.90
C ARG A 25 -0.79 -11.68 0.63
N TYR A 26 -1.94 -11.50 1.29
CA TYR A 26 -3.05 -12.42 1.20
C TYR A 26 -3.72 -12.37 -0.18
N ILE A 27 -3.96 -13.55 -0.73
CA ILE A 27 -4.75 -13.78 -1.94
C ILE A 27 -5.88 -14.72 -1.56
N PRO A 28 -7.17 -14.36 -1.82
CA PRO A 28 -8.28 -15.26 -1.54
C PRO A 28 -8.17 -16.60 -2.30
N GLU A 29 -8.56 -17.70 -1.68
CA GLU A 29 -8.42 -19.07 -2.19
C GLU A 29 -8.93 -19.25 -3.63
N LYS A 30 -10.04 -18.59 -3.99
CA LYS A 30 -10.62 -18.65 -5.34
C LYS A 30 -9.66 -18.20 -6.46
N TYR A 31 -8.60 -17.46 -6.12
CA TYR A 31 -7.58 -17.01 -7.08
C TYR A 31 -6.34 -17.90 -7.09
N ASP A 32 -6.33 -19.00 -6.29
CA ASP A 32 -5.31 -20.05 -6.30
C ASP A 32 -3.88 -19.46 -6.32
N ASN A 33 -3.58 -18.63 -5.32
CA ASN A 33 -2.30 -17.92 -5.18
C ASN A 33 -1.79 -17.24 -6.47
N LEU A 34 -2.67 -16.97 -7.45
CA LEU A 34 -2.35 -16.45 -8.80
C LEU A 34 -1.38 -17.36 -9.58
N GLY A 35 -1.32 -18.65 -9.26
CA GLY A 35 -0.38 -19.62 -9.82
C GLY A 35 1.06 -19.43 -9.35
N LEU A 36 1.26 -18.74 -8.21
CA LEU A 36 2.56 -18.51 -7.57
C LEU A 36 2.82 -19.51 -6.45
N GLN A 37 4.10 -19.74 -6.15
CA GLN A 37 4.52 -20.52 -4.99
C GLN A 37 4.55 -19.64 -3.73
N ASP A 38 4.53 -20.27 -2.56
CA ASP A 38 4.52 -19.55 -1.27
C ASP A 38 5.77 -18.69 -1.07
N GLU A 39 6.91 -19.11 -1.62
CA GLU A 39 8.15 -18.33 -1.61
C GLU A 39 8.00 -16.99 -2.32
N ASP A 40 7.31 -16.95 -3.47
CA ASP A 40 7.05 -15.71 -4.19
C ASP A 40 6.12 -14.77 -3.41
N LEU A 41 5.13 -15.34 -2.70
CA LEU A 41 4.21 -14.57 -1.85
C LEU A 41 4.89 -14.01 -0.60
N CYS A 42 6.01 -14.58 -0.17
CA CYS A 42 6.81 -14.03 0.92
C CYS A 42 7.71 -12.86 0.49
N ARG A 43 7.90 -12.66 -0.82
CA ARG A 43 8.76 -11.59 -1.36
C ARG A 43 8.06 -10.24 -1.40
N HIS A 44 8.87 -9.18 -1.49
CA HIS A 44 8.43 -7.79 -1.68
C HIS A 44 7.55 -7.55 -2.93
N ILE A 45 7.50 -8.50 -3.87
CA ILE A 45 6.64 -8.41 -5.04
C ILE A 45 5.15 -8.48 -4.67
N ALA A 46 4.83 -9.26 -3.62
CA ALA A 46 3.45 -9.49 -3.20
C ALA A 46 2.94 -8.42 -2.23
N TRP A 47 3.81 -7.80 -1.45
CA TRP A 47 3.48 -6.84 -0.40
C TRP A 47 4.70 -6.02 0.04
N ASP A 48 4.46 -4.92 0.69
CA ASP A 48 5.49 -4.07 1.28
C ASP A 48 5.76 -4.56 2.70
N ILE A 49 6.86 -5.29 2.87
CA ILE A 49 7.21 -5.99 4.13
C ILE A 49 7.35 -4.98 5.27
N GLY A 50 6.64 -5.22 6.38
CA GLY A 50 6.65 -4.35 7.56
C GLY A 50 5.64 -3.20 7.53
N THR A 51 5.04 -2.87 6.39
CA THR A 51 4.10 -1.74 6.27
C THR A 51 2.92 -1.86 7.24
N GLU A 52 2.31 -3.04 7.40
CA GLU A 52 1.21 -3.23 8.35
C GLU A 52 1.62 -2.85 9.78
N VAL A 53 2.78 -3.34 10.23
CA VAL A 53 3.29 -3.08 11.58
C VAL A 53 3.54 -1.59 11.78
N ILE A 54 4.20 -0.94 10.81
CA ILE A 54 4.51 0.49 10.88
C ILE A 54 3.22 1.32 10.95
N VAL A 55 2.23 1.06 10.08
CA VAL A 55 0.94 1.78 10.10
C VAL A 55 0.26 1.63 11.44
N ARG A 56 0.20 0.40 12.01
CA ARG A 56 -0.44 0.15 13.31
C ARG A 56 0.27 0.89 14.45
N GLU A 57 1.60 0.83 14.50
CA GLU A 57 2.37 1.49 15.55
C GLU A 57 2.29 3.02 15.43
N LEU A 58 2.36 3.58 14.23
CA LEU A 58 2.19 5.01 14.02
C LEU A 58 0.78 5.47 14.43
N CYS A 59 -0.27 4.75 14.04
CA CYS A 59 -1.64 5.06 14.46
C CYS A 59 -1.79 5.02 15.98
N LYS A 60 -1.15 4.07 16.65
CA LYS A 60 -1.14 3.96 18.11
C LYS A 60 -0.40 5.12 18.77
N ILE A 61 0.81 5.44 18.31
CA ILE A 61 1.65 6.53 18.82
C ILE A 61 0.94 7.88 18.68
N PHE A 62 0.43 8.16 17.48
CA PHE A 62 -0.26 9.42 17.18
C PHE A 62 -1.75 9.41 17.56
N LYS A 63 -2.27 8.28 18.06
CA LYS A 63 -3.68 8.08 18.43
C LYS A 63 -4.66 8.43 17.30
N CYS A 64 -4.21 8.31 16.06
CA CYS A 64 -4.93 8.69 14.85
C CYS A 64 -5.65 7.52 14.20
N SER A 65 -6.54 7.83 13.24
CA SER A 65 -7.19 6.82 12.41
C SER A 65 -6.26 6.34 11.29
N GLY A 66 -6.56 5.15 10.78
CA GLY A 66 -5.83 4.62 9.63
C GLY A 66 -6.56 3.49 8.93
N GLN A 67 -5.99 3.03 7.82
CA GLN A 67 -6.50 1.92 7.04
C GLN A 67 -5.39 1.06 6.47
N ILE A 68 -5.60 -0.26 6.45
CA ILE A 68 -4.64 -1.24 5.97
C ILE A 68 -5.31 -2.12 4.91
N ALA A 69 -4.69 -2.25 3.75
CA ALA A 69 -5.12 -3.20 2.74
C ALA A 69 -5.02 -4.64 3.24
N SER A 70 -5.99 -5.47 2.90
CA SER A 70 -6.04 -6.88 3.32
C SER A 70 -5.72 -7.87 2.20
N VAL A 71 -5.36 -7.39 1.00
CA VAL A 71 -5.01 -8.22 -0.15
C VAL A 71 -3.67 -7.82 -0.77
N SER A 72 -3.05 -8.78 -1.44
CA SER A 72 -1.79 -8.59 -2.16
C SER A 72 -1.94 -7.63 -3.34
N ARG A 73 -0.92 -6.78 -3.55
CA ARG A 73 -0.79 -5.94 -4.73
C ARG A 73 -0.71 -6.72 -6.04
N LEU A 74 -0.38 -8.02 -5.99
CA LEU A 74 -0.38 -8.88 -7.17
C LEU A 74 -1.79 -9.25 -7.62
N LEU A 75 -2.77 -9.29 -6.68
CA LEU A 75 -4.17 -9.50 -7.01
C LEU A 75 -4.76 -8.26 -7.70
N ILE A 76 -4.52 -7.10 -7.10
CA ILE A 76 -4.86 -5.77 -7.62
C ILE A 76 -4.06 -4.72 -6.84
N ASP A 77 -3.33 -3.87 -7.54
CA ASP A 77 -2.51 -2.82 -6.92
C ASP A 77 -3.39 -1.61 -6.56
N LEU A 78 -3.69 -1.48 -5.25
CA LEU A 78 -4.56 -0.45 -4.72
C LEU A 78 -3.96 0.97 -4.81
N ASN A 79 -2.66 1.07 -5.08
CA ASN A 79 -1.94 2.32 -5.30
C ASN A 79 -1.74 2.65 -6.80
N ARG A 80 -2.58 2.10 -7.68
CA ARG A 80 -2.54 2.37 -9.11
C ARG A 80 -3.87 2.93 -9.60
N ALA A 81 -3.82 3.82 -10.59
CA ALA A 81 -5.04 4.28 -11.26
C ALA A 81 -5.74 3.11 -11.98
N LEU A 82 -7.07 3.17 -12.10
CA LEU A 82 -7.85 2.16 -12.80
C LEU A 82 -7.43 1.96 -14.27
N SER A 83 -6.92 3.01 -14.91
CA SER A 83 -6.39 2.99 -16.28
C SER A 83 -4.96 2.47 -16.39
N SER A 84 -4.29 2.26 -15.26
CA SER A 84 -2.89 1.80 -15.27
C SER A 84 -2.76 0.35 -15.74
N PRO A 85 -1.84 0.03 -16.66
CA PRO A 85 -1.55 -1.36 -17.03
C PRO A 85 -0.96 -2.15 -15.83
N GLY A 86 -0.40 -1.46 -14.84
CA GLY A 86 0.13 -2.07 -13.61
C GLY A 86 -0.92 -2.27 -12.51
N LEU A 87 -2.21 -1.98 -12.75
CA LEU A 87 -3.28 -2.21 -11.77
C LEU A 87 -3.39 -3.69 -11.39
N ILE A 88 -3.30 -4.57 -12.38
CA ILE A 88 -3.22 -6.02 -12.20
C ILE A 88 -1.97 -6.49 -12.93
N PRO A 89 -0.83 -6.59 -12.22
CA PRO A 89 0.45 -6.80 -12.86
C PRO A 89 0.59 -8.24 -13.38
N ILE A 90 1.03 -8.41 -14.62
CA ILE A 90 1.34 -9.73 -15.20
C ILE A 90 2.77 -10.17 -14.87
N LYS A 91 3.62 -9.23 -14.44
CA LYS A 91 5.01 -9.48 -14.05
C LYS A 91 5.46 -8.53 -12.95
N SER A 92 6.23 -9.02 -11.97
CA SER A 92 6.82 -8.22 -10.90
C SER A 92 8.21 -8.76 -10.55
N ASP A 93 9.24 -7.90 -10.58
CA ASP A 93 10.65 -8.22 -10.28
C ASP A 93 11.11 -9.59 -10.83
N GLY A 94 10.89 -9.80 -12.11
CA GLY A 94 11.31 -11.02 -12.83
C GLY A 94 10.34 -12.20 -12.70
N THR A 95 9.35 -12.16 -11.79
CA THR A 95 8.36 -13.23 -11.61
C THR A 95 7.12 -12.96 -12.45
N THR A 96 6.68 -13.94 -13.22
CA THR A 96 5.44 -13.90 -14.01
C THR A 96 4.27 -14.36 -13.17
N ILE A 97 3.19 -13.57 -13.15
CA ILE A 97 1.95 -13.85 -12.42
C ILE A 97 0.98 -14.52 -13.40
N LYS A 98 1.00 -15.85 -13.43
CA LYS A 98 0.34 -16.63 -14.49
C LYS A 98 -1.16 -16.36 -14.62
N ARG A 99 -1.89 -16.24 -13.50
CA ARG A 99 -3.34 -16.01 -13.51
C ARG A 99 -3.73 -14.54 -13.76
N ASN A 100 -2.77 -13.66 -14.00
CA ASN A 100 -3.00 -12.31 -14.47
C ASN A 100 -2.79 -12.15 -15.98
N ILE A 101 -2.27 -13.21 -16.65
CA ILE A 101 -2.15 -13.25 -18.10
C ILE A 101 -3.54 -13.52 -18.67
N ASP A 102 -3.90 -12.83 -19.75
CA ASP A 102 -5.19 -12.99 -20.48
C ASP A 102 -6.44 -12.90 -19.57
N LEU A 103 -6.36 -12.04 -18.55
CA LEU A 103 -7.47 -11.80 -17.65
C LEU A 103 -8.67 -11.21 -18.41
N SER A 104 -9.83 -11.87 -18.31
CA SER A 104 -11.05 -11.36 -18.90
C SER A 104 -11.51 -10.03 -18.30
N GLU A 105 -12.23 -9.21 -19.07
CA GLU A 105 -12.81 -7.97 -18.56
C GLU A 105 -13.75 -8.19 -17.37
N LEU A 106 -14.43 -9.34 -17.34
CA LEU A 106 -15.31 -9.71 -16.22
C LEU A 106 -14.51 -9.93 -14.94
N GLU A 107 -13.41 -10.70 -15.00
CA GLU A 107 -12.53 -10.95 -13.85
C GLU A 107 -11.83 -9.67 -13.39
N ARG A 108 -11.37 -8.84 -14.35
CA ARG A 108 -10.83 -7.53 -14.04
C ARG A 108 -11.84 -6.66 -13.27
N LYS A 109 -13.06 -6.58 -13.77
CA LYS A 109 -14.16 -5.84 -13.14
C LYS A 109 -14.47 -6.38 -11.76
N GLU A 110 -14.52 -7.70 -11.60
CA GLU A 110 -14.76 -8.37 -10.32
C GLU A 110 -13.71 -7.96 -9.26
N ARG A 111 -12.41 -7.94 -9.62
CA ARG A 111 -11.36 -7.52 -8.70
C ARG A 111 -11.47 -6.04 -8.34
N ILE A 112 -11.81 -5.18 -9.30
CA ILE A 112 -12.05 -3.76 -9.05
C ILE A 112 -13.23 -3.56 -8.09
N ASP A 113 -14.36 -4.20 -8.35
CA ASP A 113 -15.58 -4.04 -7.55
C ASP A 113 -15.45 -4.65 -6.16
N ASN A 114 -14.68 -5.74 -6.02
CA ASN A 114 -14.54 -6.43 -4.75
C ASN A 114 -13.43 -5.88 -3.85
N PHE A 115 -12.36 -5.29 -4.39
CA PHE A 115 -11.21 -4.89 -3.60
C PHE A 115 -10.86 -3.41 -3.77
N TYR A 116 -10.74 -2.93 -5.00
CA TYR A 116 -10.30 -1.56 -5.27
C TYR A 116 -11.32 -0.51 -4.79
N LYS A 117 -12.54 -0.59 -5.31
CA LYS A 117 -13.59 0.38 -4.96
C LYS A 117 -13.89 0.42 -3.46
N PRO A 118 -14.11 -0.74 -2.76
CA PRO A 118 -14.35 -0.70 -1.32
C PRO A 118 -13.18 -0.15 -0.52
N TYR A 119 -11.94 -0.42 -0.92
CA TYR A 119 -10.75 0.11 -0.26
C TYR A 119 -10.70 1.64 -0.31
N HIS A 120 -10.88 2.21 -1.49
CA HIS A 120 -10.89 3.66 -1.68
C HIS A 120 -12.11 4.33 -1.06
N ALA A 121 -13.28 3.69 -1.11
CA ALA A 121 -14.46 4.17 -0.41
C ALA A 121 -14.22 4.26 1.11
N GLY A 122 -13.59 3.23 1.70
CA GLY A 122 -13.25 3.24 3.14
C GLY A 122 -12.27 4.35 3.53
N ILE A 123 -11.30 4.70 2.65
CA ILE A 123 -10.43 5.85 2.85
C ILE A 123 -11.26 7.14 2.83
N ASN A 124 -12.08 7.34 1.78
CA ASN A 124 -12.92 8.54 1.66
C ASN A 124 -13.85 8.69 2.87
N ASP A 125 -14.57 7.62 3.26
CA ASP A 125 -15.44 7.61 4.44
C ASP A 125 -14.71 7.99 5.74
N SER A 126 -13.42 7.69 5.82
CA SER A 126 -12.58 8.03 6.97
C SER A 126 -12.14 9.48 6.92
N LEU A 127 -11.76 9.98 5.74
CA LEU A 127 -11.30 11.35 5.53
C LEU A 127 -12.44 12.37 5.68
N ASP A 128 -13.66 12.02 5.23
CA ASP A 128 -14.86 12.87 5.36
C ASP A 128 -15.24 13.19 6.82
N LYS A 129 -14.73 12.39 7.77
CA LYS A 129 -14.92 12.60 9.22
C LYS A 129 -13.88 13.50 9.86
N LEU A 130 -12.85 13.88 9.12
CA LEU A 130 -11.73 14.66 9.62
C LEU A 130 -11.77 16.09 9.06
N GLU A 131 -11.49 17.05 9.91
CA GLU A 131 -11.32 18.43 9.50
C GLU A 131 -9.88 18.66 9.04
N ASN A 132 -9.70 19.15 7.79
CA ASN A 132 -8.38 19.40 7.20
C ASN A 132 -7.39 18.22 7.37
N PRO A 133 -7.70 17.02 6.87
CA PRO A 133 -6.91 15.83 7.13
C PRO A 133 -5.49 15.94 6.56
N PHE A 134 -4.50 15.58 7.39
CA PHE A 134 -3.14 15.31 6.94
C PHE A 134 -2.99 13.80 6.67
N VAL A 135 -2.67 13.46 5.43
CA VAL A 135 -2.74 12.06 4.96
C VAL A 135 -1.34 11.53 4.65
N ILE A 136 -1.00 10.38 5.23
CA ILE A 136 0.28 9.71 4.99
C ILE A 136 0.03 8.29 4.49
N SER A 137 0.59 7.95 3.32
CA SER A 137 0.69 6.56 2.86
C SER A 137 2.07 5.99 3.22
N ILE A 138 2.07 4.81 3.81
CA ILE A 138 3.28 4.10 4.21
C ILE A 138 3.57 2.98 3.22
N HIS A 139 4.78 2.99 2.70
CA HIS A 139 5.33 1.93 1.87
C HIS A 139 6.69 1.48 2.38
N SER A 140 7.07 0.25 2.10
CA SER A 140 8.45 -0.20 2.19
C SER A 140 9.00 -0.52 0.81
N PHE A 141 10.31 -0.53 0.69
CA PHE A 141 10.99 -0.91 -0.53
C PHE A 141 12.25 -1.73 -0.25
N THR A 142 12.64 -2.56 -1.20
CA THR A 142 13.87 -3.35 -1.10
C THR A 142 15.09 -2.50 -1.44
N LYS A 143 16.22 -2.77 -0.78
CA LYS A 143 17.51 -2.15 -1.12
C LYS A 143 18.00 -2.52 -2.52
N LYS A 144 17.56 -3.67 -3.07
CA LYS A 144 17.94 -4.12 -4.41
C LYS A 144 16.81 -4.94 -5.05
N LEU A 145 16.44 -4.60 -6.27
CA LEU A 145 15.63 -5.44 -7.14
C LEU A 145 16.49 -6.53 -7.80
N ARG A 146 15.88 -7.62 -8.29
CA ARG A 146 16.59 -8.77 -8.88
C ARG A 146 17.57 -8.38 -9.99
N LEU A 147 17.18 -7.41 -10.83
CA LEU A 147 17.99 -6.89 -11.94
C LEU A 147 18.41 -5.43 -11.75
N GLY A 148 18.31 -4.90 -10.51
CA GLY A 148 18.57 -3.50 -10.23
C GLY A 148 19.89 -3.24 -9.48
N CYS A 149 20.29 -1.97 -9.44
CA CYS A 149 21.37 -1.50 -8.58
C CYS A 149 20.90 -1.40 -7.11
N PHE A 150 21.86 -1.38 -6.19
CA PHE A 150 21.57 -1.05 -4.79
C PHE A 150 21.05 0.39 -4.67
N ARG A 151 20.01 0.56 -3.87
CA ARG A 151 19.52 1.88 -3.47
C ARG A 151 20.31 2.37 -2.28
N THR A 152 20.82 3.60 -2.36
CA THR A 152 21.56 4.25 -1.28
C THR A 152 20.65 4.99 -0.30
N VAL A 153 19.34 5.04 -0.60
CA VAL A 153 18.33 5.77 0.16
C VAL A 153 17.73 4.86 1.21
N ASP A 154 17.64 5.31 2.45
CA ASP A 154 16.96 4.60 3.53
C ASP A 154 15.48 4.98 3.65
N MET A 155 15.14 6.23 3.31
CA MET A 155 13.77 6.75 3.31
C MET A 155 13.55 7.69 2.12
N GLY A 156 12.38 7.62 1.50
CA GLY A 156 11.95 8.52 0.42
C GLY A 156 10.63 9.21 0.77
N LEU A 157 10.54 10.50 0.51
CA LEU A 157 9.30 11.27 0.60
C LEU A 157 8.76 11.54 -0.79
N LEU A 158 7.58 10.99 -1.08
CA LEU A 158 6.85 11.25 -2.31
C LEU A 158 5.71 12.23 -2.02
N VAL A 159 5.75 13.39 -2.66
CA VAL A 159 4.80 14.48 -2.42
C VAL A 159 4.02 14.77 -3.68
N LYS A 160 2.71 14.87 -3.56
CA LYS A 160 1.85 15.18 -4.71
C LYS A 160 1.41 16.65 -4.75
N HIS A 161 0.96 17.18 -3.63
CA HIS A 161 0.32 18.53 -3.60
C HIS A 161 0.84 19.46 -2.51
N ASP A 162 1.25 18.95 -1.34
CA ASP A 162 1.67 19.78 -0.19
C ASP A 162 3.20 19.79 -0.01
N ALA A 163 3.90 20.49 -0.89
CA ALA A 163 5.35 20.66 -0.81
C ALA A 163 5.84 21.37 0.49
N PRO A 164 5.14 22.39 1.04
CA PRO A 164 5.55 23.01 2.30
C PRO A 164 5.55 22.06 3.49
N SER A 165 4.49 21.27 3.70
CA SER A 165 4.42 20.28 4.79
C SER A 165 5.46 19.19 4.62
N ALA A 166 5.64 18.69 3.40
CA ALA A 166 6.68 17.72 3.09
C ALA A 166 8.08 18.26 3.37
N LYS A 167 8.36 19.50 3.02
CA LYS A 167 9.65 20.13 3.32
C LYS A 167 9.92 20.27 4.82
N ARG A 168 8.90 20.64 5.59
CA ARG A 168 9.01 20.67 7.07
C ARG A 168 9.29 19.27 7.63
N PHE A 169 8.58 18.26 7.14
CA PHE A 169 8.79 16.88 7.55
C PHE A 169 10.18 16.38 7.18
N GLN A 170 10.64 16.65 5.96
CA GLN A 170 11.99 16.33 5.51
C GLN A 170 13.06 16.95 6.41
N ASN A 171 12.92 18.24 6.74
CA ASN A 171 13.86 18.95 7.60
C ASN A 171 13.92 18.30 8.99
N GLN A 172 12.77 17.91 9.57
CA GLN A 172 12.74 17.22 10.86
C GLN A 172 13.43 15.85 10.80
N LEU A 173 13.12 15.03 9.80
CA LEU A 173 13.74 13.72 9.63
C LEU A 173 15.27 13.81 9.45
N SER A 174 15.76 14.82 8.75
CA SER A 174 17.20 15.05 8.56
C SER A 174 17.94 15.31 9.88
N LEU A 175 17.26 15.91 10.89
CA LEU A 175 17.82 16.12 12.23
C LEU A 175 18.08 14.79 12.97
N TYR A 176 17.39 13.73 12.60
CA TYR A 176 17.56 12.38 13.17
C TYR A 176 18.46 11.48 12.33
N GLY A 177 19.22 12.06 11.38
CA GLY A 177 20.22 11.33 10.61
C GLY A 177 19.66 10.44 9.49
N ALA A 178 18.40 10.63 9.09
CA ALA A 178 17.82 9.89 7.97
C ALA A 178 18.43 10.36 6.63
N HIS A 179 18.98 9.42 5.86
CA HIS A 179 19.39 9.69 4.47
C HIS A 179 18.15 9.74 3.58
N LEU A 180 17.69 10.96 3.33
CA LEU A 180 16.48 11.27 2.57
C LEU A 180 16.80 11.62 1.12
N ASN A 181 15.94 11.16 0.22
CA ASN A 181 15.89 11.60 -1.17
C ASN A 181 14.51 12.16 -1.48
#